data_602b9b0f1f227a5a3715edd68544b64e
#
_entry.id   602b9b0f1f227a5a3715edd68544b64e
#
_cell.length_a   1.000
_cell.length_b   1.000
_cell.length_c   1.000
_cell.angle_alpha   90.00
_cell.angle_beta   90.00
_cell.angle_gamma   90.00
#
_symmetry.space_group_name_H-M   'P 1'
#
loop_
_entity.id
_entity.type
_entity.pdbx_description
1 polymer ?
#
loop_
_entity_poly.entity_id
_entity_poly.type
_entity_poly.pdbx_seq_one_letter_code
_entity_poly.pdbx_strand_id
1 'polypeptide(L)'
;MNKVLNFTVDGVICLAEKGQTILEAANANGIYIPTLCNLPELKPRGSCRVCNVKVNGKLMTACTTPVADGMEIENNTDDVTDIRKSIIELLFVEGNHLCPYCEKSGNCDLQALAYRYKIYAPRFPYLFPDRDIEATDKLLKDHNRCILCKRCIRAIKDQDGRSIFAFKRRGHKVVINVDTMLSSNMSDEQAQQAMEICPVGAILKKEIGFKVPIGERKYDKAPIGSELEEVIITGS
;
A
#
# COMPACT_ATOMS: atom_id res chain seq x y z
N MET A 1 5.33 29.05 -16.78
CA MET A 1 4.01 28.98 -16.14
C MET A 1 3.55 27.53 -16.20
N ASN A 2 3.40 26.87 -15.05
CA ASN A 2 2.83 25.52 -15.04
C ASN A 2 1.36 25.61 -15.51
N LYS A 3 1.02 24.84 -16.54
CA LYS A 3 -0.35 24.79 -17.05
C LYS A 3 -1.21 24.04 -16.02
N VAL A 4 -2.18 24.74 -15.44
CA VAL A 4 -3.20 24.14 -14.59
C VAL A 4 -4.17 23.36 -15.48
N LEU A 5 -4.51 22.15 -15.08
CA LEU A 5 -5.45 21.25 -15.75
C LEU A 5 -6.72 21.14 -14.90
N ASN A 6 -7.88 21.11 -15.55
CA ASN A 6 -9.16 20.83 -14.90
C ASN A 6 -9.56 19.39 -15.16
N PHE A 7 -10.04 18.70 -14.13
CA PHE A 7 -10.59 17.35 -14.23
C PHE A 7 -11.68 17.17 -13.18
N THR A 8 -12.41 16.07 -13.24
CA THR A 8 -13.43 15.78 -12.24
C THR A 8 -13.19 14.42 -11.58
N VAL A 9 -13.50 14.31 -10.29
CA VAL A 9 -13.53 13.04 -9.57
C VAL A 9 -14.90 12.90 -8.91
N ASP A 10 -15.64 11.89 -9.30
CA ASP A 10 -17.04 11.64 -8.84
C ASP A 10 -17.92 12.91 -8.98
N GLY A 11 -17.72 13.70 -10.06
CA GLY A 11 -18.44 14.94 -10.34
C GLY A 11 -17.88 16.19 -9.63
N VAL A 12 -16.91 16.06 -8.73
CA VAL A 12 -16.25 17.21 -8.07
C VAL A 12 -15.15 17.75 -8.99
N ILE A 13 -15.18 19.07 -9.23
CA ILE A 13 -14.16 19.76 -10.05
C ILE A 13 -12.86 19.85 -9.25
N CYS A 14 -11.78 19.40 -9.85
CA CYS A 14 -10.44 19.35 -9.29
C CYS A 14 -9.43 20.05 -10.19
N LEU A 15 -8.34 20.54 -9.59
CA LEU A 15 -7.23 21.18 -10.28
C LEU A 15 -5.97 20.32 -10.17
N ALA A 16 -5.19 20.23 -11.23
CA ALA A 16 -3.91 19.54 -11.24
C ALA A 16 -2.83 20.34 -11.94
N GLU A 17 -1.60 20.14 -11.56
CA GLU A 17 -0.44 20.60 -12.30
C GLU A 17 -0.08 19.60 -13.40
N LYS A 18 0.40 20.11 -14.52
CA LYS A 18 0.88 19.26 -15.62
C LYS A 18 1.97 18.29 -15.13
N GLY A 19 1.76 17.00 -15.32
CA GLY A 19 2.71 15.95 -14.95
C GLY A 19 2.35 15.20 -13.67
N GLN A 20 1.42 15.72 -12.86
CA GLN A 20 0.88 14.96 -11.73
C GLN A 20 0.13 13.72 -12.19
N THR A 21 0.24 12.64 -11.43
CA THR A 21 -0.63 11.47 -11.57
C THR A 21 -2.02 11.76 -11.00
N ILE A 22 -3.00 10.96 -11.40
CA ILE A 22 -4.36 11.04 -10.84
C ILE A 22 -4.34 10.93 -9.31
N LEU A 23 -3.50 10.04 -8.76
CA LEU A 23 -3.35 9.86 -7.31
C LEU A 23 -2.82 11.14 -6.64
N GLU A 24 -1.77 11.74 -7.17
CA GLU A 24 -1.16 12.95 -6.62
C GLU A 24 -2.13 14.12 -6.69
N ALA A 25 -2.80 14.29 -7.82
CA ALA A 25 -3.79 15.34 -8.00
C ALA A 25 -5.03 15.16 -7.12
N ALA A 26 -5.56 13.93 -6.98
CA ALA A 26 -6.67 13.63 -6.09
C ALA A 26 -6.32 13.95 -4.64
N ASN A 27 -5.12 13.53 -4.18
CA ASN A 27 -4.65 13.84 -2.82
C ASN A 27 -4.53 15.35 -2.58
N ALA A 28 -4.01 16.10 -3.56
CA ALA A 28 -3.91 17.56 -3.47
C ALA A 28 -5.29 18.27 -3.40
N ASN A 29 -6.35 17.61 -3.87
CA ASN A 29 -7.73 18.08 -3.78
C ASN A 29 -8.51 17.43 -2.62
N GLY A 30 -7.85 16.77 -1.65
CA GLY A 30 -8.49 16.14 -0.50
C GLY A 30 -9.27 14.86 -0.81
N ILE A 31 -9.08 14.25 -1.99
CA ILE A 31 -9.81 13.04 -2.39
C ILE A 31 -8.93 11.81 -2.17
N TYR A 32 -9.39 10.91 -1.33
CA TYR A 32 -8.67 9.68 -1.02
C TYR A 32 -8.84 8.61 -2.11
N ILE A 33 -7.71 8.14 -2.66
CA ILE A 33 -7.64 6.94 -3.52
C ILE A 33 -6.73 5.92 -2.83
N PRO A 34 -7.20 4.70 -2.53
CA PRO A 34 -6.43 3.72 -1.76
C PRO A 34 -5.22 3.20 -2.54
N THR A 35 -4.12 2.95 -1.83
CA THR A 35 -2.90 2.36 -2.40
C THR A 35 -2.24 1.38 -1.42
N LEU A 36 -1.50 0.38 -1.94
CA LEU A 36 -0.65 -0.50 -1.15
C LEU A 36 0.79 -0.56 -1.64
N CYS A 37 1.07 -0.24 -2.91
CA CYS A 37 2.43 -0.31 -3.45
C CYS A 37 3.06 1.06 -3.71
N ASN A 38 2.29 2.14 -3.60
CA ASN A 38 2.81 3.50 -3.76
C ASN A 38 3.57 3.97 -2.53
N LEU A 39 4.68 4.66 -2.75
CA LEU A 39 5.41 5.48 -1.77
C LEU A 39 5.62 6.84 -2.41
N PRO A 40 5.28 7.96 -1.73
CA PRO A 40 5.33 9.31 -2.31
C PRO A 40 6.70 9.67 -2.90
N GLU A 41 7.80 9.30 -2.24
CA GLU A 41 9.16 9.64 -2.66
C GLU A 41 9.69 8.77 -3.81
N LEU A 42 8.93 7.77 -4.25
CA LEU A 42 9.38 6.81 -5.25
C LEU A 42 8.46 6.76 -6.46
N LYS A 43 9.05 6.70 -7.65
CA LYS A 43 8.27 6.54 -8.90
C LYS A 43 7.26 5.39 -8.78
N PRO A 44 5.96 5.62 -9.03
CA PRO A 44 4.92 4.61 -8.85
C PRO A 44 5.09 3.41 -9.79
N ARG A 45 4.60 2.24 -9.37
CA ARG A 45 4.75 0.97 -10.11
C ARG A 45 3.43 0.37 -10.60
N GLY A 46 2.29 0.77 -10.04
CA GLY A 46 0.97 0.23 -10.41
C GLY A 46 0.79 -1.27 -10.15
N SER A 47 1.58 -1.88 -9.23
CA SER A 47 1.61 -3.35 -9.09
C SER A 47 0.49 -3.93 -8.25
N CYS A 48 0.01 -3.25 -7.21
CA CYS A 48 -1.05 -3.78 -6.35
C CYS A 48 -2.46 -3.63 -6.93
N ARG A 49 -2.66 -2.71 -7.86
CA ARG A 49 -3.94 -2.41 -8.53
C ARG A 49 -5.07 -1.90 -7.61
N VAL A 50 -4.81 -1.67 -6.33
CA VAL A 50 -5.81 -1.16 -5.39
C VAL A 50 -6.25 0.26 -5.74
N CYS A 51 -5.38 1.06 -6.35
CA CYS A 51 -5.68 2.42 -6.81
C CYS A 51 -6.44 2.48 -8.16
N ASN A 52 -7.08 1.41 -8.59
CA ASN A 52 -7.88 1.44 -9.80
C ASN A 52 -9.02 2.46 -9.69
N VAL A 53 -9.21 3.22 -10.75
CA VAL A 53 -10.30 4.19 -11.00
C VAL A 53 -10.80 4.00 -12.43
N LYS A 54 -12.00 4.45 -12.75
CA LYS A 54 -12.40 4.57 -14.15
C LYS A 54 -12.08 5.99 -14.63
N VAL A 55 -11.44 6.10 -15.77
CA VAL A 55 -11.12 7.36 -16.45
C VAL A 55 -11.86 7.36 -17.79
N ASN A 56 -12.81 8.25 -17.98
CA ASN A 56 -13.66 8.30 -19.16
C ASN A 56 -14.23 6.89 -19.49
N GLY A 57 -14.71 6.17 -18.46
CA GLY A 57 -15.26 4.82 -18.54
C GLY A 57 -14.25 3.67 -18.64
N LYS A 58 -12.92 3.94 -18.71
CA LYS A 58 -11.86 2.90 -18.79
C LYS A 58 -11.16 2.70 -17.46
N LEU A 59 -10.96 1.44 -17.05
CA LEU A 59 -10.27 1.10 -15.82
C LEU A 59 -8.76 1.38 -15.94
N MET A 60 -8.24 2.27 -15.08
CA MET A 60 -6.84 2.69 -15.05
C MET A 60 -6.30 2.73 -13.62
N THR A 61 -4.97 2.74 -13.46
CA THR A 61 -4.31 2.89 -12.14
C THR A 61 -4.01 4.35 -11.86
N ALA A 62 -4.62 4.92 -10.84
CA ALA A 62 -4.44 6.32 -10.49
C ALA A 62 -2.98 6.71 -10.19
N CYS A 63 -2.20 5.80 -9.58
CA CYS A 63 -0.81 6.10 -9.22
C CYS A 63 0.16 6.19 -10.41
N THR A 64 -0.20 5.71 -11.61
CA THR A 64 0.68 5.71 -12.79
C THR A 64 0.10 6.47 -13.98
N THR A 65 -1.13 6.89 -13.91
CA THR A 65 -1.81 7.61 -14.99
C THR A 65 -1.67 9.11 -14.77
N PRO A 66 -1.03 9.85 -15.70
CA PRO A 66 -0.98 11.31 -15.63
C PRO A 66 -2.38 11.92 -15.83
N VAL A 67 -2.65 13.02 -15.14
CA VAL A 67 -3.88 13.80 -15.37
C VAL A 67 -3.78 14.52 -16.72
N ALA A 68 -4.90 14.55 -17.45
CA ALA A 68 -5.09 15.40 -18.62
C ALA A 68 -6.33 16.29 -18.43
N ASP A 69 -6.35 17.40 -19.15
CA ASP A 69 -7.45 18.36 -19.10
C ASP A 69 -8.77 17.73 -19.56
N GLY A 70 -9.84 17.98 -18.82
CA GLY A 70 -11.16 17.42 -19.12
C GLY A 70 -11.35 15.94 -18.78
N MET A 71 -10.45 15.32 -18.00
CA MET A 71 -10.66 13.94 -17.54
C MET A 71 -11.85 13.84 -16.59
N GLU A 72 -12.69 12.82 -16.79
CA GLU A 72 -13.75 12.42 -15.86
C GLU A 72 -13.33 11.13 -15.17
N ILE A 73 -13.22 11.18 -13.83
CA ILE A 73 -12.73 10.08 -13.02
C ILE A 73 -13.81 9.61 -12.06
N GLU A 74 -14.10 8.30 -12.12
CA GLU A 74 -14.95 7.62 -11.15
C GLU A 74 -14.06 6.90 -10.13
N ASN A 75 -14.22 7.28 -8.86
CA ASN A 75 -13.43 6.76 -7.75
C ASN A 75 -14.25 5.91 -6.77
N ASN A 76 -15.46 6.36 -6.43
CA ASN A 76 -16.31 5.73 -5.41
C ASN A 76 -17.59 5.10 -5.99
N THR A 77 -17.63 4.79 -7.28
CA THR A 77 -18.74 4.04 -7.86
C THR A 77 -18.76 2.59 -7.37
N ASP A 78 -19.94 1.94 -7.41
CA ASP A 78 -20.11 0.55 -6.96
C ASP A 78 -19.16 -0.40 -7.69
N ASP A 79 -19.00 -0.23 -9.00
CA ASP A 79 -18.10 -1.03 -9.83
C ASP A 79 -16.63 -0.90 -9.39
N VAL A 80 -16.15 0.33 -9.19
CA VAL A 80 -14.77 0.59 -8.74
C VAL A 80 -14.56 0.03 -7.34
N THR A 81 -15.56 0.19 -6.47
CA THR A 81 -15.55 -0.35 -5.11
C THR A 81 -15.51 -1.87 -5.11
N ASP A 82 -16.30 -2.56 -5.94
CA ASP A 82 -16.29 -4.03 -6.02
C ASP A 82 -14.97 -4.57 -6.58
N ILE A 83 -14.38 -3.90 -7.58
CA ILE A 83 -13.05 -4.24 -8.09
C ILE A 83 -11.99 -4.13 -6.98
N ARG A 84 -12.01 -3.06 -6.18
CA ARG A 84 -11.08 -2.88 -5.06
C ARG A 84 -11.27 -3.93 -3.98
N LYS A 85 -12.53 -4.23 -3.61
CA LYS A 85 -12.85 -5.33 -2.69
C LYS A 85 -12.28 -6.65 -3.17
N SER A 86 -12.52 -7.01 -4.43
CA SER A 86 -12.00 -8.23 -5.02
C SER A 86 -10.46 -8.31 -4.95
N ILE A 87 -9.76 -7.22 -5.24
CA ILE A 87 -8.29 -7.17 -5.16
C ILE A 87 -7.81 -7.35 -3.71
N ILE A 88 -8.44 -6.66 -2.75
CA ILE A 88 -8.08 -6.77 -1.33
C ILE A 88 -8.34 -8.19 -0.83
N GLU A 89 -9.47 -8.79 -1.16
CA GLU A 89 -9.80 -10.18 -0.82
C GLU A 89 -8.78 -11.17 -1.39
N LEU A 90 -8.40 -11.00 -2.66
CA LEU A 90 -7.37 -11.84 -3.29
C LEU A 90 -6.02 -11.72 -2.58
N LEU A 91 -5.62 -10.53 -2.14
CA LEU A 91 -4.39 -10.34 -1.37
C LEU A 91 -4.44 -11.05 -0.01
N PHE A 92 -5.62 -11.19 0.60
CA PHE A 92 -5.79 -11.97 1.83
C PHE A 92 -5.72 -13.47 1.58
N VAL A 93 -6.43 -13.99 0.57
CA VAL A 93 -6.51 -15.43 0.31
C VAL A 93 -5.25 -16.02 -0.32
N GLU A 94 -4.46 -15.19 -1.05
CA GLU A 94 -3.14 -15.56 -1.57
C GLU A 94 -2.06 -15.67 -0.47
N GLY A 95 -2.29 -15.04 0.65
CA GLY A 95 -1.39 -15.03 1.80
C GLY A 95 -1.93 -15.89 2.95
N ASN A 96 -1.15 -15.93 4.02
CA ASN A 96 -1.56 -16.46 5.31
C ASN A 96 -1.49 -15.35 6.36
N HIS A 97 -2.56 -14.53 6.40
CA HIS A 97 -2.63 -13.32 7.23
C HIS A 97 -3.31 -13.63 8.57
N LEU A 98 -2.56 -14.16 9.52
CA LEU A 98 -3.05 -14.42 10.88
C LEU A 98 -3.00 -13.11 11.70
N CYS A 99 -3.97 -12.24 11.46
CA CYS A 99 -4.01 -10.88 12.03
C CYS A 99 -3.98 -10.81 13.57
N PRO A 100 -4.66 -11.69 14.33
CA PRO A 100 -4.63 -11.64 15.79
C PRO A 100 -3.23 -11.78 16.40
N TYR A 101 -2.33 -12.51 15.73
CA TYR A 101 -0.95 -12.73 16.17
C TYR A 101 0.08 -11.90 15.37
N CYS A 102 -0.39 -10.97 14.53
CA CYS A 102 0.48 -10.15 13.72
C CYS A 102 0.81 -8.86 14.46
N GLU A 103 2.08 -8.60 14.69
CA GLU A 103 2.54 -7.37 15.33
C GLU A 103 2.21 -6.10 14.53
N LYS A 104 2.01 -6.23 13.21
CA LYS A 104 1.56 -5.14 12.34
C LYS A 104 0.06 -4.85 12.46
N SER A 105 -0.72 -5.64 13.21
CA SER A 105 -2.15 -5.43 13.40
C SER A 105 -2.42 -4.02 13.98
N GLY A 106 -3.39 -3.30 13.41
CA GLY A 106 -3.67 -1.90 13.74
C GLY A 106 -2.75 -0.87 13.07
N ASN A 107 -1.60 -1.32 12.52
CA ASN A 107 -0.68 -0.51 11.70
C ASN A 107 -0.53 -1.08 10.27
N CYS A 108 -1.39 -2.01 9.87
CA CYS A 108 -1.36 -2.70 8.58
C CYS A 108 -2.30 -2.01 7.59
N ASP A 109 -1.75 -1.49 6.48
CA ASP A 109 -2.54 -0.82 5.45
C ASP A 109 -3.57 -1.76 4.81
N LEU A 110 -3.22 -3.05 4.59
CA LEU A 110 -4.15 -4.04 4.01
C LEU A 110 -5.32 -4.32 4.95
N GLN A 111 -5.06 -4.48 6.25
CA GLN A 111 -6.10 -4.68 7.28
C GLN A 111 -7.01 -3.45 7.36
N ALA A 112 -6.44 -2.26 7.37
CA ALA A 112 -7.19 -1.00 7.42
C ALA A 112 -8.10 -0.82 6.20
N LEU A 113 -7.63 -1.21 5.00
CA LEU A 113 -8.46 -1.21 3.80
C LEU A 113 -9.60 -2.23 3.88
N ALA A 114 -9.36 -3.42 4.45
CA ALA A 114 -10.44 -4.38 4.65
C ALA A 114 -11.53 -3.83 5.56
N TYR A 115 -11.18 -3.14 6.65
CA TYR A 115 -12.15 -2.46 7.51
C TYR A 115 -12.88 -1.32 6.78
N ARG A 116 -12.15 -0.47 6.05
CA ARG A 116 -12.76 0.62 5.28
C ARG A 116 -13.80 0.11 4.28
N TYR A 117 -13.49 -0.98 3.58
CA TYR A 117 -14.39 -1.58 2.58
C TYR A 117 -15.37 -2.60 3.17
N LYS A 118 -15.42 -2.75 4.49
CA LYS A 118 -16.34 -3.67 5.22
C LYS A 118 -16.23 -5.11 4.71
N ILE A 119 -15.00 -5.58 4.49
CA ILE A 119 -14.70 -6.95 4.08
C ILE A 119 -14.59 -7.79 5.35
N TYR A 120 -15.64 -8.51 5.69
CA TYR A 120 -15.69 -9.36 6.88
C TYR A 120 -15.23 -10.80 6.60
N ALA A 121 -15.41 -11.27 5.37
CA ALA A 121 -14.94 -12.54 4.88
C ALA A 121 -14.67 -12.44 3.39
N PRO A 122 -13.59 -13.09 2.87
CA PRO A 122 -13.32 -13.08 1.46
C PRO A 122 -14.30 -13.97 0.70
N ARG A 123 -14.67 -13.56 -0.50
CA ARG A 123 -15.52 -14.32 -1.44
C ARG A 123 -14.77 -15.45 -2.14
N PHE A 124 -13.44 -15.42 -2.09
CA PHE A 124 -12.56 -16.37 -2.75
C PHE A 124 -12.04 -17.43 -1.77
N PRO A 125 -11.76 -18.67 -2.23
CA PRO A 125 -11.20 -19.70 -1.36
C PRO A 125 -9.77 -19.34 -0.92
N TYR A 126 -9.42 -19.65 0.33
CA TYR A 126 -8.05 -19.51 0.82
C TYR A 126 -7.12 -20.53 0.17
N LEU A 127 -5.93 -20.07 -0.21
CA LEU A 127 -4.89 -20.92 -0.78
C LEU A 127 -3.98 -21.56 0.28
N PHE A 128 -3.98 -21.06 1.50
CA PHE A 128 -3.16 -21.53 2.63
C PHE A 128 -1.71 -21.81 2.23
N PRO A 129 -0.99 -20.82 1.67
CA PRO A 129 0.39 -21.05 1.26
C PRO A 129 1.25 -21.37 2.47
N ASP A 130 2.18 -22.31 2.27
CA ASP A 130 3.27 -22.58 3.22
C ASP A 130 4.56 -22.06 2.58
N ARG A 131 4.96 -20.86 2.98
CA ARG A 131 6.15 -20.16 2.48
C ARG A 131 7.14 -19.96 3.63
N ASP A 132 8.41 -19.94 3.28
CA ASP A 132 9.50 -19.76 4.23
C ASP A 132 9.37 -18.45 5.04
N ILE A 133 9.91 -18.47 6.26
CA ILE A 133 10.15 -17.28 7.06
C ILE A 133 11.67 -17.11 7.15
N GLU A 134 12.15 -15.96 6.72
CA GLU A 134 13.57 -15.59 6.81
C GLU A 134 13.79 -14.71 8.04
N ALA A 135 14.88 -14.97 8.77
CA ALA A 135 15.27 -14.20 9.94
C ALA A 135 16.71 -13.71 9.76
N THR A 136 16.93 -12.44 10.06
CA THR A 136 18.25 -11.82 10.22
C THR A 136 18.43 -11.37 11.67
N ASP A 137 19.54 -10.73 12.00
CA ASP A 137 19.78 -10.25 13.37
C ASP A 137 18.69 -9.26 13.81
N LYS A 138 18.21 -8.40 12.89
CA LYS A 138 17.27 -7.30 13.20
C LYS A 138 15.87 -7.46 12.63
N LEU A 139 15.67 -8.33 11.64
CA LEU A 139 14.40 -8.46 10.94
C LEU A 139 13.89 -9.90 10.91
N LEU A 140 12.58 -10.02 10.93
CA LEU A 140 11.82 -11.19 10.52
C LEU A 140 11.11 -10.88 9.20
N LYS A 141 11.30 -11.72 8.18
CA LYS A 141 10.64 -11.61 6.90
C LYS A 141 9.75 -12.83 6.68
N ASP A 142 8.44 -12.61 6.80
CA ASP A 142 7.42 -13.62 6.57
C ASP A 142 6.89 -13.53 5.12
N HIS A 143 7.20 -14.52 4.30
CA HIS A 143 6.75 -14.58 2.92
C HIS A 143 5.26 -14.90 2.79
N ASN A 144 4.64 -15.50 3.82
CA ASN A 144 3.21 -15.80 3.82
C ASN A 144 2.33 -14.55 3.83
N ARG A 145 2.87 -13.43 4.34
CA ARG A 145 2.17 -12.14 4.42
C ARG A 145 2.58 -11.16 3.33
N CYS A 146 3.54 -11.54 2.46
CA CYS A 146 4.11 -10.62 1.47
C CYS A 146 3.21 -10.48 0.24
N ILE A 147 2.70 -9.29 -0.01
CA ILE A 147 1.86 -8.94 -1.18
C ILE A 147 2.68 -8.48 -2.40
N LEU A 148 3.98 -8.70 -2.44
CA LEU A 148 4.89 -8.35 -3.54
C LEU A 148 4.81 -6.88 -3.99
N CYS A 149 4.55 -5.95 -3.09
CA CYS A 149 4.39 -4.52 -3.39
C CYS A 149 5.70 -3.82 -3.81
N LYS A 150 6.86 -4.42 -3.53
CA LYS A 150 8.20 -3.94 -3.89
C LYS A 150 8.65 -2.64 -3.19
N ARG A 151 7.94 -2.17 -2.16
CA ARG A 151 8.36 -0.98 -1.41
C ARG A 151 9.77 -1.19 -0.82
N CYS A 152 10.01 -2.33 -0.14
CA CYS A 152 11.30 -2.64 0.50
C CYS A 152 12.47 -2.70 -0.47
N ILE A 153 12.33 -3.33 -1.65
CA ILE A 153 13.38 -3.39 -2.67
C ILE A 153 13.80 -1.98 -3.13
N ARG A 154 12.86 -1.06 -3.14
CA ARG A 154 13.06 0.27 -3.73
C ARG A 154 13.53 1.31 -2.72
N ALA A 155 13.08 1.21 -1.47
CA ALA A 155 13.35 2.19 -0.43
C ALA A 155 14.51 1.81 0.49
N ILE A 156 14.69 0.51 0.81
CA ILE A 156 15.69 0.10 1.80
C ILE A 156 17.00 -0.24 1.10
N LYS A 157 18.00 0.61 1.33
CA LYS A 157 19.32 0.54 0.70
C LYS A 157 20.41 0.49 1.76
N ASP A 158 21.51 -0.16 1.44
CA ASP A 158 22.74 -0.07 2.22
C ASP A 158 23.47 1.27 1.98
N GLN A 159 24.63 1.44 2.58
CA GLN A 159 25.45 2.66 2.45
C GLN A 159 25.96 2.89 1.02
N ASP A 160 26.08 1.83 0.22
CA ASP A 160 26.51 1.88 -1.18
C ASP A 160 25.33 2.03 -2.16
N GLY A 161 24.11 2.20 -1.66
CA GLY A 161 22.89 2.33 -2.47
C GLY A 161 22.35 1.00 -3.02
N ARG A 162 22.89 -0.16 -2.60
CA ARG A 162 22.42 -1.48 -3.01
C ARG A 162 21.16 -1.84 -2.22
N SER A 163 20.20 -2.51 -2.85
CA SER A 163 19.00 -2.96 -2.15
C SER A 163 19.29 -4.13 -1.22
N ILE A 164 18.88 -4.00 0.04
CA ILE A 164 18.95 -5.07 1.04
C ILE A 164 17.91 -6.17 0.75
N PHE A 165 16.87 -5.85 -0.01
CA PHE A 165 15.83 -6.79 -0.43
C PHE A 165 15.91 -7.06 -1.92
N ALA A 166 15.74 -8.30 -2.34
CA ALA A 166 15.82 -8.69 -3.74
C ALA A 166 14.78 -9.76 -4.10
N PHE A 167 14.46 -9.87 -5.39
CA PHE A 167 13.67 -10.99 -5.87
C PHE A 167 14.46 -12.28 -5.85
N LYS A 168 13.81 -13.33 -5.38
CA LYS A 168 14.28 -14.73 -5.44
C LYS A 168 13.21 -15.57 -6.13
N ARG A 169 13.65 -16.54 -6.96
CA ARG A 169 12.78 -17.39 -7.79
C ARG A 169 12.05 -16.61 -8.90
N ARG A 170 11.14 -17.26 -9.64
CA ARG A 170 10.41 -16.70 -10.79
C ARG A 170 8.97 -17.21 -10.84
N GLY A 171 8.13 -16.54 -11.65
CA GLY A 171 6.73 -16.89 -11.86
C GLY A 171 5.94 -16.90 -10.56
N HIS A 172 5.06 -17.89 -10.38
CA HIS A 172 4.24 -18.03 -9.19
C HIS A 172 5.03 -18.32 -7.89
N LYS A 173 6.31 -18.73 -8.03
CA LYS A 173 7.22 -18.99 -6.91
C LYS A 173 8.07 -17.78 -6.50
N VAL A 174 7.85 -16.62 -7.14
CA VAL A 174 8.62 -15.40 -6.82
C VAL A 174 8.39 -14.97 -5.38
N VAL A 175 9.47 -14.64 -4.69
CA VAL A 175 9.45 -14.06 -3.34
C VAL A 175 10.41 -12.87 -3.29
N ILE A 176 10.26 -12.04 -2.27
CA ILE A 176 11.21 -10.95 -1.96
C ILE A 176 11.95 -11.37 -0.70
N ASN A 177 13.20 -11.82 -0.85
CA ASN A 177 14.04 -12.20 0.29
C ASN A 177 14.87 -11.01 0.79
N VAL A 178 15.39 -11.16 2.00
CA VAL A 178 16.39 -10.26 2.58
C VAL A 178 17.78 -10.81 2.32
N ASP A 179 18.71 -9.96 1.87
CA ASP A 179 20.13 -10.31 1.76
C ASP A 179 20.74 -10.35 3.16
N THR A 180 21.21 -11.52 3.59
CA THR A 180 21.75 -11.73 4.93
C THR A 180 23.05 -10.98 5.17
N MET A 181 23.91 -10.85 4.15
CA MET A 181 25.18 -10.13 4.26
C MET A 181 24.95 -8.61 4.33
N LEU A 182 24.11 -8.07 3.45
CA LEU A 182 23.79 -6.63 3.47
C LEU A 182 23.00 -6.24 4.72
N SER A 183 22.12 -7.12 5.20
CA SER A 183 21.31 -6.86 6.39
C SER A 183 22.08 -6.94 7.70
N SER A 184 23.25 -7.60 7.76
CA SER A 184 24.09 -7.65 8.97
C SER A 184 24.59 -6.27 9.39
N ASN A 185 24.77 -5.35 8.43
CA ASN A 185 25.19 -3.97 8.66
C ASN A 185 24.01 -2.97 8.77
N MET A 186 22.77 -3.47 8.79
CA MET A 186 21.57 -2.63 8.89
C MET A 186 21.52 -1.93 10.25
N SER A 187 21.23 -0.64 10.27
CA SER A 187 20.98 0.08 11.53
C SER A 187 19.58 -0.25 12.10
N ASP A 188 19.34 0.11 13.36
CA ASP A 188 18.00 -0.06 13.96
C ASP A 188 16.95 0.83 13.32
N GLU A 189 17.35 2.03 12.88
CA GLU A 189 16.49 2.96 12.14
C GLU A 189 16.11 2.39 10.77
N GLN A 190 17.05 1.76 10.06
CA GLN A 190 16.76 1.11 8.78
C GLN A 190 15.83 -0.10 8.96
N ALA A 191 16.00 -0.88 10.04
CA ALA A 191 15.09 -1.98 10.36
C ALA A 191 13.68 -1.46 10.69
N GLN A 192 13.59 -0.38 11.45
CA GLN A 192 12.35 0.30 11.75
C GLN A 192 11.67 0.83 10.46
N GLN A 193 12.43 1.53 9.62
CA GLN A 193 11.94 2.02 8.33
C GLN A 193 11.43 0.87 7.45
N ALA A 194 12.15 -0.26 7.40
CA ALA A 194 11.72 -1.42 6.61
C ALA A 194 10.38 -2.00 7.08
N MET A 195 10.16 -2.05 8.40
CA MET A 195 8.89 -2.44 9.00
C MET A 195 7.78 -1.43 8.69
N GLU A 196 8.05 -0.13 8.78
CA GLU A 196 7.08 0.94 8.57
C GLU A 196 6.59 1.02 7.13
N ILE A 197 7.50 1.01 6.16
CA ILE A 197 7.15 1.08 4.73
C ILE A 197 6.46 -0.19 4.22
N CYS A 198 6.58 -1.32 4.93
CA CYS A 198 5.86 -2.53 4.55
C CYS A 198 4.38 -2.34 4.84
N PRO A 199 3.49 -2.38 3.83
CA PRO A 199 2.06 -2.13 4.03
C PRO A 199 1.34 -3.26 4.76
N VAL A 200 2.06 -4.35 5.05
CA VAL A 200 1.55 -5.55 5.73
C VAL A 200 2.57 -6.07 6.75
N GLY A 201 2.23 -7.09 7.52
CA GLY A 201 3.12 -7.70 8.50
C GLY A 201 4.16 -8.67 7.92
N ALA A 202 4.64 -8.43 6.69
CA ALA A 202 5.63 -9.29 6.06
C ALA A 202 7.08 -8.96 6.46
N ILE A 203 7.34 -7.76 6.97
CA ILE A 203 8.62 -7.33 7.52
C ILE A 203 8.34 -6.83 8.93
N LEU A 204 8.98 -7.46 9.92
CA LEU A 204 8.88 -7.09 11.32
C LEU A 204 10.28 -6.88 11.88
N LYS A 205 10.48 -5.82 12.66
CA LYS A 205 11.70 -5.61 13.42
C LYS A 205 11.71 -6.57 14.61
N LYS A 206 12.85 -7.18 14.87
CA LYS A 206 13.04 -8.00 16.07
C LYS A 206 13.19 -7.10 17.29
N GLU A 207 12.16 -7.05 18.10
CA GLU A 207 12.10 -6.32 19.37
C GLU A 207 11.04 -6.96 20.27
N ILE A 208 10.72 -6.32 21.40
CA ILE A 208 9.58 -6.72 22.23
C ILE A 208 8.30 -6.49 21.40
N GLY A 209 7.57 -7.55 21.12
CA GLY A 209 6.36 -7.51 20.33
C GLY A 209 5.23 -6.72 20.98
N PHE A 210 4.29 -6.23 20.14
CA PHE A 210 3.11 -5.49 20.59
C PHE A 210 3.42 -4.25 21.44
N LYS A 211 4.52 -3.57 21.13
CA LYS A 211 5.00 -2.38 21.81
C LYS A 211 3.98 -1.23 21.82
N VAL A 212 3.19 -1.10 20.76
CA VAL A 212 2.12 -0.09 20.66
C VAL A 212 0.81 -0.73 21.10
N PRO A 213 0.19 -0.29 22.21
CA PRO A 213 -1.05 -0.88 22.71
C PRO A 213 -2.24 -0.60 21.79
N ILE A 214 -3.29 -1.43 21.92
CA ILE A 214 -4.58 -1.21 21.28
C ILE A 214 -5.14 0.15 21.75
N GLY A 215 -5.64 0.93 20.80
CA GLY A 215 -6.11 2.31 21.03
C GLY A 215 -5.09 3.40 20.66
N GLU A 216 -3.81 3.02 20.48
CA GLU A 216 -2.72 3.96 20.11
C GLU A 216 -2.10 3.66 18.74
N ARG A 217 -2.53 2.56 18.09
CA ARG A 217 -2.01 2.17 16.77
C ARG A 217 -2.58 3.07 15.69
N LYS A 218 -1.90 3.12 14.54
CA LYS A 218 -2.17 4.05 13.43
C LYS A 218 -3.64 4.15 13.00
N TYR A 219 -4.35 3.02 12.97
CA TYR A 219 -5.72 2.94 12.46
C TYR A 219 -6.77 2.61 13.53
N ASP A 220 -6.44 2.76 14.81
CA ASP A 220 -7.38 2.47 15.90
C ASP A 220 -8.45 3.56 16.06
N LYS A 221 -8.14 4.81 15.69
CA LYS A 221 -9.01 5.96 15.92
C LYS A 221 -9.79 6.40 14.69
N ALA A 222 -9.19 6.25 13.51
CA ALA A 222 -9.78 6.72 12.27
C ALA A 222 -9.47 5.75 11.10
N PRO A 223 -10.39 5.59 10.13
CA PRO A 223 -10.14 4.80 8.94
C PRO A 223 -8.95 5.32 8.13
N ILE A 224 -8.28 4.44 7.40
CA ILE A 224 -7.24 4.83 6.45
C ILE A 224 -7.81 5.81 5.42
N GLY A 225 -7.12 6.92 5.21
CA GLY A 225 -7.51 7.97 4.26
C GLY A 225 -8.39 9.07 4.85
N SER A 226 -8.88 8.94 6.09
CA SER A 226 -9.71 9.97 6.73
C SER A 226 -9.00 11.31 6.86
N GLU A 227 -7.69 11.32 6.98
CA GLU A 227 -6.86 12.54 7.03
C GLU A 227 -6.95 13.41 5.76
N LEU A 228 -7.28 12.80 4.62
CA LEU A 228 -7.50 13.53 3.35
C LEU A 228 -8.96 13.98 3.21
N GLU A 229 -9.90 13.20 3.71
CA GLU A 229 -11.33 13.48 3.61
C GLU A 229 -11.79 14.59 4.56
N GLU A 230 -11.14 14.77 5.72
CA GLU A 230 -11.45 15.85 6.68
C GLU A 230 -11.13 17.25 6.14
N VAL A 231 -10.17 17.37 5.21
CA VAL A 231 -9.80 18.67 4.61
C VAL A 231 -10.95 19.25 3.76
N ILE A 232 -11.83 18.43 3.22
CA ILE A 232 -12.97 18.88 2.40
C ILE A 232 -14.06 19.51 3.28
N ILE A 233 -14.24 19.05 4.51
CA ILE A 233 -15.32 19.50 5.40
C ILE A 233 -15.01 20.87 6.01
N THR A 234 -13.75 21.24 6.15
CA THR A 234 -13.31 22.52 6.75
C THR A 234 -13.11 23.65 5.74
N GLY A 235 -13.22 23.38 4.44
CA GLY A 235 -13.02 24.32 3.34
C GLY A 235 -14.31 24.81 2.64
N SER A 236 -15.48 24.55 3.24
CA SER A 236 -16.80 25.00 2.72
C SER A 236 -17.35 26.16 3.50
#